data_6a1c8f068dbbec82dc7ea3691981e575
#
_entry.id   6a1c8f068dbbec82dc7ea3691981e575
#
_cell.length_a   1.000
_cell.length_b   1.000
_cell.length_c   1.000
_cell.angle_alpha   90.00
_cell.angle_beta   90.00
_cell.angle_gamma   90.00
#
_symmetry.space_group_name_H-M   'P 1'
#
loop_
_entity.id
_entity.type
_entity.pdbx_description
1 polymer ?
#
loop_
_entity_poly.entity_id
_entity_poly.type
_entity_poly.pdbx_seq_one_letter_code
_entity_poly.pdbx_strand_id
1 'polypeptide(L)'
;MNILFSNQQLLFSGPNGSLTVADDDVLLRRLAMLLQGQCENSSVSHAAALFGYSRQRYYKLLDCFEKQGALGLRPDTPGPKSDYRRTEQIIRLVIRYRFLDPDCSVDVVAQKLRQQGNTISTRSVERIVADYGLKKTTLRP
;
A
#
# COMPACT_ATOMS: atom_id res chain seq x y z
N MET A 1 -6.42 32.72 0.25
CA MET A 1 -6.78 31.54 -0.56
C MET A 1 -7.91 30.85 0.19
N ASN A 2 -9.01 30.55 -0.45
CA ASN A 2 -10.11 29.81 0.18
C ASN A 2 -10.17 28.41 -0.36
N ILE A 3 -10.32 27.43 0.54
CA ILE A 3 -10.49 26.01 0.18
C ILE A 3 -11.93 25.65 0.51
N LEU A 4 -12.69 25.26 -0.51
CA LEU A 4 -14.11 24.94 -0.41
C LEU A 4 -14.36 23.50 -0.87
N PHE A 5 -15.29 22.81 -0.19
CA PHE A 5 -15.81 21.53 -0.61
C PHE A 5 -17.14 21.73 -1.32
N SER A 6 -17.28 21.27 -2.54
CA SER A 6 -18.54 21.28 -3.29
C SER A 6 -18.66 20.03 -4.16
N ASN A 7 -19.79 19.33 -4.06
CA ASN A 7 -20.16 18.20 -4.92
C ASN A 7 -19.02 17.16 -5.16
N GLN A 8 -18.39 16.68 -4.11
CA GLN A 8 -17.26 15.72 -4.20
C GLN A 8 -16.02 16.29 -4.93
N GLN A 9 -15.88 17.60 -4.95
CA GLN A 9 -14.72 18.27 -5.50
C GLN A 9 -14.12 19.22 -4.48
N LEU A 10 -12.80 19.33 -4.51
CA LEU A 10 -12.04 20.28 -3.72
C LEU A 10 -11.75 21.50 -4.60
N LEU A 11 -12.21 22.67 -4.18
CA LEU A 11 -12.02 23.92 -4.90
C LEU A 11 -11.03 24.82 -4.17
N PHE A 12 -9.92 25.12 -4.83
CA PHE A 12 -8.98 26.16 -4.42
C PHE A 12 -9.36 27.46 -5.13
N SER A 13 -9.75 28.49 -4.37
CA SER A 13 -10.13 29.78 -4.92
C SER A 13 -9.18 30.88 -4.48
N GLY A 14 -8.74 31.70 -5.41
CA GLY A 14 -7.87 32.85 -5.21
C GLY A 14 -8.31 34.03 -6.03
N PRO A 15 -7.60 35.20 -5.92
CA PRO A 15 -7.99 36.44 -6.62
C PRO A 15 -7.95 36.30 -8.15
N ASN A 16 -7.15 35.42 -8.70
CA ASN A 16 -6.97 35.27 -10.15
C ASN A 16 -7.78 34.11 -10.75
N GLY A 17 -8.57 33.38 -9.94
CA GLY A 17 -9.36 32.24 -10.41
C GLY A 17 -9.49 31.13 -9.41
N SER A 18 -9.97 29.98 -9.90
CA SER A 18 -10.17 28.78 -9.09
C SER A 18 -9.63 27.53 -9.78
N LEU A 19 -9.13 26.58 -8.99
CA LEU A 19 -8.67 25.28 -9.41
C LEU A 19 -9.55 24.21 -8.75
N THR A 20 -10.17 23.38 -9.55
CA THR A 20 -11.00 22.26 -9.07
C THR A 20 -10.22 20.96 -9.13
N VAL A 21 -10.26 20.20 -8.05
CA VAL A 21 -9.59 18.91 -7.91
C VAL A 21 -10.61 17.88 -7.46
N ALA A 22 -10.50 16.67 -7.98
CA ALA A 22 -11.33 15.55 -7.56
C ALA A 22 -11.04 15.19 -6.08
N ASP A 23 -12.09 14.88 -5.31
CA ASP A 23 -11.96 14.59 -3.86
C ASP A 23 -11.29 13.22 -3.59
N ASP A 24 -11.18 12.37 -4.59
CA ASP A 24 -10.47 11.08 -4.53
C ASP A 24 -8.93 11.23 -4.62
N ASP A 25 -8.41 12.40 -4.98
CA ASP A 25 -6.98 12.68 -4.92
C ASP A 25 -6.53 12.87 -3.46
N VAL A 26 -6.15 11.75 -2.84
CA VAL A 26 -5.72 11.69 -1.44
C VAL A 26 -4.51 12.57 -1.18
N LEU A 27 -3.60 12.73 -2.13
CA LEU A 27 -2.40 13.56 -1.97
C LEU A 27 -2.79 15.04 -1.89
N LEU A 28 -3.57 15.53 -2.85
CA LEU A 28 -4.03 16.93 -2.86
C LEU A 28 -4.95 17.25 -1.70
N ARG A 29 -5.81 16.31 -1.29
CA ARG A 29 -6.65 16.44 -0.10
C ARG A 29 -5.82 16.61 1.17
N ARG A 30 -4.74 15.83 1.34
CA ARG A 30 -3.81 15.98 2.48
C ARG A 30 -3.03 17.28 2.43
N LEU A 31 -2.59 17.70 1.26
CA LEU A 31 -1.90 18.97 1.08
C LEU A 31 -2.83 20.15 1.40
N ALA A 32 -4.07 20.14 0.91
CA ALA A 32 -5.07 21.15 1.22
C ALA A 32 -5.34 21.28 2.72
N MET A 33 -5.44 20.14 3.43
CA MET A 33 -5.57 20.14 4.90
C MET A 33 -4.38 20.82 5.58
N LEU A 34 -3.15 20.54 5.14
CA LEU A 34 -1.95 21.18 5.72
C LEU A 34 -1.93 22.69 5.43
N LEU A 35 -2.26 23.10 4.20
CA LEU A 35 -2.36 24.51 3.83
C LEU A 35 -3.42 25.24 4.67
N GLN A 36 -4.59 24.62 4.85
CA GLN A 36 -5.66 25.20 5.67
C GLN A 36 -5.23 25.40 7.13
N GLY A 37 -4.48 24.46 7.70
CA GLY A 37 -4.04 24.54 9.09
C GLY A 37 -2.77 25.36 9.32
N GLN A 38 -1.94 25.59 8.30
CA GLN A 38 -0.68 26.33 8.43
C GLN A 38 -0.76 27.76 7.84
N CYS A 39 -1.50 27.92 6.76
CA CYS A 39 -1.51 29.19 6.01
C CYS A 39 -2.78 30.00 6.22
N GLU A 40 -3.85 29.40 6.70
CA GLU A 40 -5.12 30.07 6.98
C GLU A 40 -5.30 30.24 8.50
N ASN A 41 -6.16 31.18 8.90
CA ASN A 41 -6.47 31.46 10.33
C ASN A 41 -7.33 30.36 10.98
N SER A 42 -7.25 29.13 10.49
CA SER A 42 -7.98 27.98 11.03
C SER A 42 -7.17 27.24 12.08
N SER A 43 -7.82 26.82 13.17
CA SER A 43 -7.13 25.94 14.11
C SER A 43 -6.81 24.58 13.45
N VAL A 44 -5.67 23.97 13.81
CA VAL A 44 -5.27 22.64 13.32
C VAL A 44 -6.37 21.59 13.53
N SER A 45 -7.08 21.66 14.65
CA SER A 45 -8.19 20.74 14.94
C SER A 45 -9.35 20.92 13.96
N HIS A 46 -9.68 22.16 13.62
CA HIS A 46 -10.73 22.48 12.66
C HIS A 46 -10.31 22.04 11.23
N ALA A 47 -9.09 22.37 10.82
CA ALA A 47 -8.56 21.97 9.53
C ALA A 47 -8.56 20.43 9.38
N ALA A 48 -8.08 19.69 10.39
CA ALA A 48 -8.10 18.22 10.35
C ALA A 48 -9.53 17.67 10.25
N ALA A 49 -10.46 18.17 11.07
CA ALA A 49 -11.85 17.73 11.07
C ALA A 49 -12.55 17.98 9.73
N LEU A 50 -12.31 19.13 9.11
CA LEU A 50 -12.86 19.50 7.80
C LEU A 50 -12.54 18.47 6.72
N PHE A 51 -11.33 17.90 6.77
CA PHE A 51 -10.86 16.88 5.82
C PHE A 51 -11.08 15.44 6.29
N GLY A 52 -11.75 15.22 7.44
CA GLY A 52 -12.03 13.89 8.00
C GLY A 52 -10.81 13.22 8.63
N TYR A 53 -9.83 14.00 9.10
CA TYR A 53 -8.65 13.50 9.80
C TYR A 53 -8.66 13.88 11.28
N SER A 54 -7.95 13.13 12.10
CA SER A 54 -7.68 13.50 13.48
C SER A 54 -6.51 14.50 13.58
N ARG A 55 -6.49 15.30 14.66
CA ARG A 55 -5.37 16.20 14.98
C ARG A 55 -4.02 15.47 15.00
N GLN A 56 -3.99 14.25 15.55
CA GLN A 56 -2.78 13.45 15.59
C GLN A 56 -2.31 13.06 14.18
N ARG A 57 -3.23 12.73 13.27
CA ARG A 57 -2.91 12.40 11.88
C ARG A 57 -2.39 13.63 11.13
N TYR A 58 -2.93 14.82 11.43
CA TYR A 58 -2.45 16.08 10.87
C TYR A 58 -0.95 16.26 11.13
N TYR A 59 -0.51 16.17 12.40
CA TYR A 59 0.90 16.35 12.75
C TYR A 59 1.81 15.26 12.15
N LYS A 60 1.35 14.03 12.07
CA LYS A 60 2.11 12.98 11.37
C LYS A 60 2.31 13.28 9.88
N LEU A 61 1.28 13.79 9.22
CA LEU A 61 1.36 14.16 7.80
C LEU A 61 2.23 15.41 7.61
N LEU A 62 2.18 16.38 8.52
CA LEU A 62 3.05 17.55 8.51
C LEU A 62 4.53 17.12 8.62
N ASP A 63 4.88 16.28 9.58
CA ASP A 63 6.24 15.76 9.75
C ASP A 63 6.72 14.97 8.50
N CYS A 64 5.84 14.17 7.90
CA CYS A 64 6.15 13.50 6.63
C CYS A 64 6.37 14.48 5.48
N PHE A 65 5.56 15.54 5.42
CA PHE A 65 5.70 16.57 4.40
C PHE A 65 6.99 17.39 4.56
N GLU A 66 7.37 17.74 5.78
CA GLU A 66 8.62 18.46 6.08
C GLU A 66 9.85 17.63 5.71
N LYS A 67 9.80 16.31 5.91
CA LYS A 67 10.92 15.40 5.62
C LYS A 67 11.03 14.99 4.14
N GLN A 68 9.92 14.80 3.46
CA GLN A 68 9.86 14.16 2.14
C GLN A 68 9.11 14.98 1.08
N GLY A 69 8.61 16.17 1.45
CA GLY A 69 7.78 16.99 0.58
C GLY A 69 6.46 16.30 0.23
N ALA A 70 5.93 16.60 -0.94
CA ALA A 70 4.65 16.04 -1.41
C ALA A 70 4.64 14.50 -1.48
N LEU A 71 5.80 13.86 -1.66
CA LEU A 71 5.91 12.40 -1.68
C LEU A 71 5.56 11.78 -0.33
N GLY A 72 5.85 12.46 0.78
CA GLY A 72 5.46 12.03 2.13
C GLY A 72 3.95 12.03 2.39
N LEU A 73 3.19 12.68 1.52
CA LEU A 73 1.72 12.70 1.59
C LEU A 73 1.06 11.56 0.82
N ARG A 74 1.81 10.76 0.06
CA ARG A 74 1.24 9.60 -0.63
C ARG A 74 0.66 8.61 0.38
N PRO A 75 -0.48 7.99 0.07
CA PRO A 75 -0.99 6.90 0.90
C PRO A 75 0.00 5.74 0.89
N ASP A 76 0.28 5.19 2.08
CA ASP A 76 1.05 3.95 2.18
C ASP A 76 0.30 2.82 1.48
N THR A 77 1.03 1.98 0.75
CA THR A 77 0.46 0.76 0.19
C THR A 77 0.06 -0.15 1.36
N PRO A 78 -1.21 -0.55 1.47
CA PRO A 78 -1.64 -1.43 2.54
C PRO A 78 -0.97 -2.80 2.41
N GLY A 79 -0.54 -3.35 3.54
CA GLY A 79 0.07 -4.68 3.59
C GLY A 79 1.47 -4.69 4.21
N PRO A 80 2.02 -5.89 4.44
CA PRO A 80 3.37 -6.03 4.97
C PRO A 80 4.40 -5.52 3.95
N LYS A 81 5.35 -4.73 4.42
CA LYS A 81 6.43 -4.13 3.59
C LYS A 81 7.43 -5.16 3.05
N SER A 82 7.42 -6.39 3.56
CA SER A 82 8.29 -7.48 3.12
C SER A 82 7.58 -8.82 3.20
N ASP A 83 7.94 -9.74 2.31
CA ASP A 83 7.45 -11.12 2.28
C ASP A 83 8.15 -11.98 3.35
N TYR A 84 7.96 -11.65 4.63
CA TYR A 84 8.62 -12.33 5.76
C TYR A 84 8.38 -13.86 5.82
N ARG A 85 7.33 -14.37 5.16
CA ARG A 85 7.05 -15.82 5.06
C ARG A 85 7.59 -16.47 3.80
N ARG A 86 7.95 -15.68 2.77
CA ARG A 86 8.54 -16.17 1.52
C ARG A 86 9.99 -15.72 1.45
N THR A 87 10.79 -16.17 2.41
CA THR A 87 12.22 -15.90 2.42
C THR A 87 12.90 -16.58 1.24
N GLU A 88 14.04 -16.05 0.82
CA GLU A 88 14.82 -16.63 -0.27
C GLU A 88 15.16 -18.11 -0.05
N GLN A 89 15.42 -18.49 1.19
CA GLN A 89 15.66 -19.89 1.57
C GLN A 89 14.45 -20.77 1.29
N ILE A 90 13.24 -20.33 1.65
CA ILE A 90 11.99 -21.06 1.38
C ILE A 90 11.74 -21.18 -0.12
N ILE A 91 11.97 -20.10 -0.87
CA ILE A 91 11.83 -20.09 -2.33
C ILE A 91 12.75 -21.14 -2.96
N ARG A 92 14.03 -21.17 -2.58
CA ARG A 92 15.01 -22.15 -3.06
C ARG A 92 14.59 -23.59 -2.73
N LEU A 93 14.04 -23.83 -1.53
CA LEU A 93 13.54 -25.16 -1.14
C LEU A 93 12.33 -25.57 -1.98
N VAL A 94 11.37 -24.68 -2.22
CA VAL A 94 10.21 -24.95 -3.10
C VAL A 94 10.66 -25.31 -4.51
N ILE A 95 11.57 -24.54 -5.08
CA ILE A 95 12.15 -24.78 -6.40
C ILE A 95 12.82 -26.16 -6.42
N ARG A 96 13.67 -26.45 -5.43
CA ARG A 96 14.35 -27.74 -5.31
C ARG A 96 13.38 -28.93 -5.28
N TYR A 97 12.31 -28.84 -4.45
CA TYR A 97 11.32 -29.94 -4.38
C TYR A 97 10.58 -30.13 -5.70
N ARG A 98 10.25 -29.06 -6.41
CA ARG A 98 9.59 -29.14 -7.72
C ARG A 98 10.52 -29.68 -8.82
N PHE A 99 11.83 -29.44 -8.72
CA PHE A 99 12.82 -30.03 -9.63
C PHE A 99 13.04 -31.53 -9.38
N LEU A 100 13.09 -31.94 -8.11
CA LEU A 100 13.29 -33.34 -7.73
C LEU A 100 12.06 -34.19 -8.02
N ASP A 101 10.88 -33.65 -7.89
CA ASP A 101 9.60 -34.30 -8.11
C ASP A 101 8.60 -33.34 -8.77
N PRO A 102 8.62 -33.25 -10.13
CA PRO A 102 7.73 -32.38 -10.87
C PRO A 102 6.24 -32.70 -10.71
N ASP A 103 5.91 -33.95 -10.35
CA ASP A 103 4.55 -34.44 -10.16
C ASP A 103 4.01 -34.20 -8.74
N CYS A 104 4.88 -33.84 -7.82
CA CYS A 104 4.53 -33.59 -6.43
C CYS A 104 3.49 -32.43 -6.34
N SER A 105 2.40 -32.66 -5.62
CA SER A 105 1.39 -31.62 -5.40
C SER A 105 1.93 -30.47 -4.53
N VAL A 106 1.37 -29.29 -4.68
CA VAL A 106 1.74 -28.09 -3.88
C VAL A 106 1.51 -28.34 -2.39
N ASP A 107 0.46 -29.10 -2.04
CA ASP A 107 0.15 -29.50 -0.66
C ASP A 107 1.25 -30.34 -0.03
N VAL A 108 1.76 -31.33 -0.78
CA VAL A 108 2.86 -32.19 -0.33
C VAL A 108 4.15 -31.40 -0.14
N VAL A 109 4.45 -30.46 -1.04
CA VAL A 109 5.60 -29.55 -0.88
C VAL A 109 5.44 -28.70 0.38
N ALA A 110 4.26 -28.12 0.61
CA ALA A 110 3.98 -27.34 1.80
C ALA A 110 4.11 -28.18 3.08
N GLN A 111 3.64 -29.42 3.06
CA GLN A 111 3.77 -30.35 4.18
C GLN A 111 5.22 -30.70 4.49
N LYS A 112 6.03 -31.02 3.48
CA LYS A 112 7.47 -31.28 3.64
C LYS A 112 8.20 -30.09 4.24
N LEU A 113 7.88 -28.87 3.80
CA LEU A 113 8.48 -27.66 4.35
C LEU A 113 8.09 -27.42 5.81
N ARG A 114 6.82 -27.69 6.19
CA ARG A 114 6.37 -27.60 7.59
C ARG A 114 7.06 -28.61 8.49
N GLN A 115 7.28 -29.84 8.01
CA GLN A 115 8.03 -30.87 8.74
C GLN A 115 9.48 -30.48 8.99
N GLN A 116 10.06 -29.61 8.15
CA GLN A 116 11.39 -29.03 8.34
C GLN A 116 11.40 -27.77 9.22
N GLY A 117 10.28 -27.43 9.87
CA GLY A 117 10.16 -26.26 10.76
C GLY A 117 9.84 -24.94 10.06
N ASN A 118 9.56 -24.96 8.74
CA ASN A 118 9.20 -23.75 8.02
C ASN A 118 7.69 -23.48 8.08
N THR A 119 7.29 -22.32 8.62
CA THR A 119 5.88 -21.92 8.70
C THR A 119 5.42 -21.34 7.37
N ILE A 120 4.97 -22.19 6.44
CA ILE A 120 4.46 -21.75 5.14
C ILE A 120 3.08 -22.35 4.85
N SER A 121 2.20 -21.55 4.22
CA SER A 121 0.89 -21.99 3.75
C SER A 121 0.98 -22.58 2.34
N THR A 122 0.08 -23.49 2.00
CA THR A 122 -0.08 -24.03 0.64
C THR A 122 -0.21 -22.91 -0.39
N ARG A 123 -1.04 -21.89 -0.11
CA ARG A 123 -1.22 -20.73 -0.98
C ARG A 123 0.07 -19.95 -1.25
N SER A 124 0.97 -19.88 -0.26
CA SER A 124 2.28 -19.24 -0.46
C SER A 124 3.18 -20.07 -1.37
N VAL A 125 3.14 -21.41 -1.25
CA VAL A 125 3.86 -22.31 -2.14
C VAL A 125 3.31 -22.22 -3.57
N GLU A 126 1.98 -22.17 -3.75
CA GLU A 126 1.34 -21.97 -5.07
C GLU A 126 1.81 -20.69 -5.75
N ARG A 127 1.89 -19.58 -5.00
CA ARG A 127 2.39 -18.31 -5.53
C ARG A 127 3.85 -18.42 -5.97
N ILE A 128 4.73 -19.05 -5.17
CA ILE A 128 6.12 -19.26 -5.55
C ILE A 128 6.19 -20.09 -6.84
N VAL A 129 5.45 -21.20 -6.92
CA VAL A 129 5.38 -22.05 -8.10
C VAL A 129 4.89 -21.30 -9.34
N ALA A 130 3.93 -20.37 -9.16
CA ALA A 130 3.43 -19.51 -10.22
C ALA A 130 4.45 -18.46 -10.66
N ASP A 131 5.05 -17.75 -9.68
CA ASP A 131 6.02 -16.67 -9.91
C ASP A 131 7.28 -17.16 -10.66
N TYR A 132 7.70 -18.41 -10.38
CA TYR A 132 8.87 -19.03 -11.02
C TYR A 132 8.51 -19.94 -12.22
N GLY A 133 7.26 -19.93 -12.70
CA GLY A 133 6.84 -20.68 -13.87
C GLY A 133 6.90 -22.21 -13.72
N LEU A 134 6.92 -22.73 -12.49
CA LEU A 134 7.04 -24.16 -12.17
C LEU A 134 5.68 -24.89 -12.18
N LYS A 135 4.66 -24.31 -12.81
CA LYS A 135 3.36 -24.96 -13.01
C LYS A 135 3.52 -26.11 -14.00
N LYS A 136 2.88 -27.24 -13.69
CA LYS A 136 2.79 -28.37 -14.63
C LYS A 136 2.04 -27.91 -15.88
N THR A 137 2.72 -27.84 -17.02
CA THR A 137 2.06 -27.61 -18.31
C THR A 137 1.40 -28.93 -18.70
N THR A 138 0.11 -29.06 -18.46
CA THR A 138 -0.69 -30.11 -19.08
C THR A 138 -0.77 -29.79 -20.56
N LEU A 139 0.09 -30.40 -21.35
CA LEU A 139 -0.11 -30.50 -22.79
C LEU A 139 -1.44 -31.27 -22.96
N ARG A 140 -2.50 -30.55 -23.37
CA ARG A 140 -3.70 -31.22 -23.86
C ARG A 140 -3.32 -31.94 -25.16
N PRO A 141 -3.64 -33.23 -25.28
CA PRO A 141 -3.49 -33.95 -26.54
C PRO A 141 -4.36 -33.33 -27.62
#